data_286c5c47d980805a6496f0d718c021ec
#
_entry.id   286c5c47d980805a6496f0d718c021ec
#
_cell.length_a   1.000
_cell.length_b   1.000
_cell.length_c   1.000
_cell.angle_alpha   90.00
_cell.angle_beta   90.00
_cell.angle_gamma   90.00
#
_symmetry.space_group_name_H-M   'P 1'
#
loop_
_entity.id
_entity.type
_entity.pdbx_description
1 polymer ?
#
loop_
_entity_poly.entity_id
_entity_poly.type
_entity_poly.pdbx_seq_one_letter_code
_entity_poly.pdbx_strand_id
1 'polypeptide(L)'
;MKNFYQAMGPYFARYKKFIAGTFLLNVAAAVFNVFSFSILLPILQILFKVDTERYSFIPWETASVSNFVDVAKNNGYYYSQLLIDEHGPATTLLLLGILLAILTFFKTATYFGGSAMLMPLRTGIIRDIREDIYRKIIGLPLSFFSEERKGDILTRVSTDVNEVDASINSSLDMIIKNPIFILIYLGTLIIISWQLTLFTLTVVPLMA
;
A
#
# COMPACT_ATOMS: atom_id res chain seq x y z
N MET A 1 -16.73 -16.66 -5.17
CA MET A 1 -15.42 -16.10 -5.59
C MET A 1 -15.00 -16.54 -7.01
N LYS A 2 -15.10 -17.82 -7.37
CA LYS A 2 -14.69 -18.32 -8.71
C LYS A 2 -15.40 -17.61 -9.88
N ASN A 3 -16.69 -17.33 -9.74
CA ASN A 3 -17.50 -16.64 -10.77
C ASN A 3 -17.14 -15.14 -10.93
N PHE A 4 -16.71 -14.48 -9.85
CA PHE A 4 -16.25 -13.10 -9.90
C PHE A 4 -14.95 -12.96 -10.69
N TYR A 5 -13.96 -13.82 -10.42
CA TYR A 5 -12.68 -13.81 -11.16
C TYR A 5 -12.86 -14.15 -12.64
N GLN A 6 -13.77 -15.05 -12.97
CA GLN A 6 -14.07 -15.39 -14.37
C GLN A 6 -14.76 -14.25 -15.12
N ALA A 7 -15.66 -13.53 -14.45
CA ALA A 7 -16.35 -12.38 -15.05
C ALA A 7 -15.44 -11.17 -15.20
N MET A 8 -14.54 -10.93 -14.24
CA MET A 8 -13.66 -9.75 -14.21
C MET A 8 -12.34 -9.94 -14.95
N GLY A 9 -11.93 -11.19 -15.22
CA GLY A 9 -10.65 -11.53 -15.86
C GLY A 9 -10.38 -10.78 -17.18
N PRO A 10 -11.32 -10.72 -18.13
CA PRO A 10 -11.13 -9.99 -19.39
C PRO A 10 -10.89 -8.50 -19.21
N TYR A 11 -11.53 -7.88 -18.22
CA TYR A 11 -11.36 -6.45 -17.90
C TYR A 11 -9.99 -6.18 -17.32
N PHE A 12 -9.51 -7.02 -16.39
CA PHE A 12 -8.16 -6.88 -15.83
C PHE A 12 -7.05 -6.98 -16.89
N ALA A 13 -7.21 -7.86 -17.88
CA ALA A 13 -6.23 -8.02 -18.95
C ALA A 13 -6.05 -6.74 -19.79
N ARG A 14 -7.12 -5.96 -19.99
CA ARG A 14 -7.08 -4.70 -20.74
C ARG A 14 -6.33 -3.60 -19.99
N TYR A 15 -6.38 -3.59 -18.66
CA TYR A 15 -5.82 -2.53 -17.80
C TYR A 15 -4.53 -2.94 -17.07
N LYS A 16 -3.84 -4.00 -17.53
CA LYS A 16 -2.63 -4.55 -16.87
C LYS A 16 -1.52 -3.53 -16.63
N LYS A 17 -1.35 -2.50 -17.48
CA LYS A 17 -0.35 -1.45 -17.31
C LYS A 17 -0.63 -0.60 -16.07
N PHE A 18 -1.90 -0.27 -15.81
CA PHE A 18 -2.31 0.48 -14.63
C PHE A 18 -2.15 -0.34 -13.36
N ILE A 19 -2.44 -1.64 -13.41
CA ILE A 19 -2.22 -2.56 -12.28
C ILE A 19 -0.72 -2.66 -11.94
N ALA A 20 0.14 -2.80 -12.95
CA ALA A 20 1.59 -2.83 -12.75
C ALA A 20 2.13 -1.51 -12.17
N GLY A 21 1.67 -0.37 -12.67
CA GLY A 21 2.03 0.94 -12.12
C GLY A 21 1.58 1.13 -10.68
N THR A 22 0.34 0.74 -10.37
CA THR A 22 -0.19 0.73 -8.99
C THR A 22 0.65 -0.16 -8.08
N PHE A 23 1.01 -1.36 -8.55
CA PHE A 23 1.86 -2.28 -7.79
C PHE A 23 3.21 -1.64 -7.45
N LEU A 24 3.93 -1.09 -8.44
CA LEU A 24 5.23 -0.46 -8.23
C LEU A 24 5.15 0.73 -7.27
N LEU A 25 4.14 1.60 -7.43
CA LEU A 25 3.98 2.77 -6.56
C LEU A 25 3.61 2.37 -5.13
N ASN A 26 2.78 1.34 -4.93
CA ASN A 26 2.47 0.87 -3.57
C ASN A 26 3.66 0.16 -2.91
N VAL A 27 4.47 -0.57 -3.68
CA VAL A 27 5.75 -1.13 -3.17
C VAL A 27 6.67 0.01 -2.72
N ALA A 28 6.86 1.03 -3.55
CA ALA A 28 7.66 2.20 -3.18
C ALA A 28 7.10 2.91 -1.92
N ALA A 29 5.78 3.11 -1.85
CA ALA A 29 5.14 3.70 -0.67
C ALA A 29 5.37 2.88 0.60
N ALA A 30 5.30 1.54 0.51
CA ALA A 30 5.56 0.65 1.64
C ALA A 30 7.02 0.71 2.09
N VAL A 31 7.96 0.76 1.15
CA VAL A 31 9.39 0.93 1.44
C VAL A 31 9.66 2.27 2.12
N PHE A 32 9.15 3.38 1.59
CA PHE A 32 9.27 4.69 2.25
C PHE A 32 8.63 4.70 3.64
N ASN A 33 7.55 3.96 3.85
CA ASN A 33 6.93 3.83 5.17
C ASN A 33 7.87 3.14 6.17
N VAL A 34 8.51 2.03 5.78
CA VAL A 34 9.48 1.33 6.62
C VAL A 34 10.64 2.25 6.99
N PHE A 35 11.21 2.99 6.03
CA PHE A 35 12.27 3.96 6.31
C PHE A 35 11.81 5.09 7.25
N SER A 36 10.59 5.61 7.06
CA SER A 36 10.03 6.64 7.95
C SER A 36 9.93 6.14 9.39
N PHE A 37 9.48 4.90 9.60
CA PHE A 37 9.45 4.29 10.93
C PHE A 37 10.86 4.07 11.51
N SER A 38 11.83 3.68 10.69
CA SER A 38 13.20 3.46 11.14
C SER A 38 13.84 4.73 11.70
N ILE A 39 13.54 5.91 11.14
CA ILE A 39 14.07 7.20 11.62
C ILE A 39 13.43 7.63 12.94
N LEU A 40 12.23 7.16 13.28
CA LEU A 40 11.62 7.48 14.57
C LEU A 40 12.45 6.95 15.75
N LEU A 41 13.14 5.83 15.60
CA LEU A 41 13.94 5.25 16.67
C LEU A 41 15.09 6.16 17.15
N PRO A 42 15.98 6.68 16.27
CA PRO A 42 17.01 7.62 16.71
C PRO A 42 16.44 8.95 17.23
N ILE A 43 15.34 9.43 16.67
CA ILE A 43 14.65 10.63 17.19
C ILE A 43 14.22 10.40 18.65
N LEU A 44 13.57 9.28 18.94
CA LEU A 44 13.13 8.95 20.30
C LEU A 44 14.30 8.75 21.26
N GLN A 45 15.38 8.13 20.83
CA GLN A 45 16.58 7.96 21.63
C GLN A 45 17.20 9.30 22.05
N ILE A 46 17.31 10.24 21.10
CA ILE A 46 17.83 11.59 21.40
C ILE A 46 16.88 12.32 22.36
N LEU A 47 15.56 12.25 22.10
CA LEU A 47 14.55 12.97 22.88
C LEU A 47 14.49 12.49 24.33
N PHE A 48 14.54 11.18 24.54
CA PHE A 48 14.47 10.56 25.87
C PHE A 48 15.85 10.41 26.55
N LYS A 49 16.91 10.88 25.91
CA LYS A 49 18.30 10.78 26.40
C LYS A 49 18.65 9.35 26.83
N VAL A 50 18.23 8.37 26.03
CA VAL A 50 18.55 6.98 26.28
C VAL A 50 20.04 6.79 26.01
N ASP A 51 20.81 6.41 27.06
CA ASP A 51 22.21 6.07 26.88
C ASP A 51 22.33 4.85 25.97
N THR A 52 22.80 5.08 24.76
CA THR A 52 23.04 4.04 23.76
C THR A 52 24.51 3.73 23.69
N GLU A 53 24.85 2.45 23.57
CA GLU A 53 26.21 2.01 23.25
C GLU A 53 26.70 2.74 21.99
N ARG A 54 28.01 3.05 21.95
CA ARG A 54 28.59 3.67 20.75
C ARG A 54 28.60 2.67 19.62
N TYR A 55 27.93 3.01 18.55
CA TYR A 55 27.90 2.21 17.32
C TYR A 55 29.15 2.46 16.50
N SER A 56 29.77 1.41 15.96
CA SER A 56 30.88 1.49 15.02
C SER A 56 30.38 1.32 13.59
N PHE A 57 30.99 2.03 12.66
CA PHE A 57 30.64 1.89 11.24
C PHE A 57 30.96 0.48 10.74
N ILE A 58 29.99 -0.17 10.12
CA ILE A 58 30.14 -1.46 9.46
C ILE A 58 30.22 -1.23 7.95
N PRO A 59 31.31 -1.64 7.27
CA PRO A 59 31.43 -1.47 5.83
C PRO A 59 30.31 -2.18 5.06
N TRP A 60 29.73 -1.50 4.07
CA TRP A 60 28.63 -2.04 3.25
C TRP A 60 29.02 -3.29 2.47
N GLU A 61 30.31 -3.51 2.24
CA GLU A 61 30.86 -4.70 1.58
C GLU A 61 30.64 -5.99 2.37
N THR A 62 30.47 -5.89 3.68
CA THR A 62 30.17 -7.02 4.56
C THR A 62 28.67 -7.33 4.64
N ALA A 63 27.85 -6.49 4.02
CA ALA A 63 26.41 -6.68 4.00
C ALA A 63 26.02 -7.84 3.07
N SER A 64 25.44 -8.88 3.63
CA SER A 64 24.84 -10.01 2.95
C SER A 64 23.30 -9.89 3.04
N VAL A 65 22.56 -10.63 2.22
CA VAL A 65 21.09 -10.62 2.25
C VAL A 65 20.54 -10.94 3.64
N SER A 66 21.25 -11.73 4.43
CA SER A 66 20.85 -12.13 5.78
C SER A 66 21.10 -11.07 6.86
N ASN A 67 22.11 -10.19 6.69
CA ASN A 67 22.50 -9.19 7.69
C ASN A 67 22.35 -7.74 7.19
N PHE A 68 21.81 -7.54 5.99
CA PHE A 68 21.66 -6.21 5.38
C PHE A 68 20.91 -5.22 6.29
N VAL A 69 19.84 -5.68 6.94
CA VAL A 69 19.02 -4.83 7.80
C VAL A 69 19.76 -4.47 9.08
N ASP A 70 20.53 -5.40 9.64
CA ASP A 70 21.32 -5.14 10.84
C ASP A 70 22.45 -4.15 10.54
N VAL A 71 23.15 -4.30 9.41
CA VAL A 71 24.15 -3.35 8.94
C VAL A 71 23.54 -1.98 8.66
N ALA A 72 22.41 -1.91 7.98
CA ALA A 72 21.72 -0.65 7.68
C ALA A 72 21.25 0.06 8.96
N LYS A 73 20.71 -0.69 9.92
CA LYS A 73 20.28 -0.19 11.23
C LYS A 73 21.47 0.33 12.03
N ASN A 74 22.54 -0.47 12.14
CA ASN A 74 23.77 -0.08 12.86
C ASN A 74 24.40 1.20 12.27
N ASN A 75 24.54 1.24 10.94
CA ASN A 75 25.09 2.42 10.28
C ASN A 75 24.16 3.65 10.40
N GLY A 76 22.85 3.46 10.41
CA GLY A 76 21.88 4.53 10.69
C GLY A 76 22.10 5.15 12.09
N TYR A 77 22.31 4.31 13.11
CA TYR A 77 22.63 4.79 14.46
C TYR A 77 24.02 5.45 14.52
N TYR A 78 25.02 4.87 13.87
CA TYR A 78 26.36 5.46 13.77
C TYR A 78 26.33 6.88 13.18
N TYR A 79 25.67 7.08 12.05
CA TYR A 79 25.53 8.42 11.45
C TYR A 79 24.74 9.38 12.34
N SER A 80 23.73 8.89 13.05
CA SER A 80 22.98 9.71 13.99
C SER A 80 23.85 10.18 15.16
N GLN A 81 24.71 9.30 15.70
CA GLN A 81 25.69 9.65 16.76
C GLN A 81 26.74 10.65 16.26
N LEU A 82 27.26 10.43 15.05
CA LEU A 82 28.23 11.34 14.44
C LEU A 82 27.66 12.76 14.28
N LEU A 83 26.40 12.86 13.83
CA LEU A 83 25.70 14.14 13.73
C LEU A 83 25.48 14.80 15.10
N ILE A 84 25.24 14.03 16.17
CA ILE A 84 25.11 14.55 17.53
C ILE A 84 26.43 15.11 18.01
N ASP A 85 27.53 14.38 17.77
CA ASP A 85 28.87 14.78 18.23
C ASP A 85 29.37 16.03 17.49
N GLU A 86 29.06 16.20 16.19
CA GLU A 86 29.48 17.35 15.39
C GLU A 86 28.58 18.58 15.56
N HIS A 87 27.25 18.41 15.60
CA HIS A 87 26.28 19.52 15.49
C HIS A 87 25.41 19.68 16.73
N GLY A 88 25.54 18.77 17.70
CA GLY A 88 24.73 18.74 18.90
C GLY A 88 23.34 18.12 18.71
N PRO A 89 22.68 17.71 19.82
CA PRO A 89 21.43 16.95 19.76
C PRO A 89 20.26 17.75 19.17
N ALA A 90 20.19 19.06 19.39
CA ALA A 90 19.08 19.91 18.89
C ALA A 90 19.12 20.02 17.37
N THR A 91 20.30 20.25 16.77
CA THR A 91 20.49 20.34 15.32
C THR A 91 20.24 18.99 14.66
N THR A 92 20.72 17.90 15.27
CA THR A 92 20.47 16.53 14.78
C THR A 92 18.98 16.20 14.76
N LEU A 93 18.21 16.55 15.81
CA LEU A 93 16.76 16.38 15.83
C LEU A 93 16.09 17.14 14.69
N LEU A 94 16.52 18.38 14.42
CA LEU A 94 15.99 19.18 13.33
C LEU A 94 16.26 18.50 11.96
N LEU A 95 17.49 18.06 11.73
CA LEU A 95 17.87 17.35 10.48
C LEU A 95 17.09 16.06 10.29
N LEU A 96 16.98 15.23 11.34
CA LEU A 96 16.18 14.00 11.29
C LEU A 96 14.68 14.30 11.10
N GLY A 97 14.17 15.37 11.67
CA GLY A 97 12.80 15.85 11.46
C GLY A 97 12.54 16.26 10.02
N ILE A 98 13.47 17.00 9.41
CA ILE A 98 13.38 17.37 7.98
C ILE A 98 13.45 16.11 7.10
N LEU A 99 14.35 15.18 7.38
CA LEU A 99 14.47 13.93 6.65
C LEU A 99 13.18 13.10 6.75
N LEU A 100 12.59 13.01 7.95
CA LEU A 100 11.31 12.35 8.16
C LEU A 100 10.18 13.00 7.37
N ALA A 101 10.13 14.35 7.33
CA ALA A 101 9.15 15.09 6.54
C ALA A 101 9.29 14.80 5.04
N ILE A 102 10.51 14.78 4.51
CA ILE A 102 10.80 14.43 3.12
C ILE A 102 10.35 13.01 2.79
N LEU A 103 10.72 12.03 3.62
CA LEU A 103 10.30 10.64 3.42
C LEU A 103 8.78 10.48 3.49
N THR A 104 8.13 11.17 4.42
CA THR A 104 6.67 11.15 4.53
C THR A 104 6.00 11.78 3.30
N PHE A 105 6.59 12.84 2.75
CA PHE A 105 6.12 13.43 1.51
C PHE A 105 6.20 12.44 0.35
N PHE A 106 7.35 11.79 0.14
CA PHE A 106 7.51 10.79 -0.92
C PHE A 106 6.60 9.57 -0.73
N LYS A 107 6.48 9.08 0.50
CA LYS A 107 5.53 8.01 0.85
C LYS A 107 4.10 8.38 0.44
N THR A 108 3.64 9.57 0.83
CA THR A 108 2.28 10.02 0.54
C THR A 108 2.07 10.27 -0.95
N ALA A 109 3.06 10.86 -1.63
CA ALA A 109 3.02 11.09 -3.07
C ALA A 109 2.95 9.77 -3.87
N THR A 110 3.76 8.78 -3.51
CA THR A 110 3.72 7.45 -4.17
C THR A 110 2.44 6.68 -3.86
N TYR A 111 1.93 6.73 -2.63
CA TYR A 111 0.65 6.13 -2.26
C TYR A 111 -0.52 6.76 -3.01
N PHE A 112 -0.54 8.11 -3.09
CA PHE A 112 -1.53 8.85 -3.86
C PHE A 112 -1.44 8.52 -5.35
N GLY A 113 -0.24 8.50 -5.91
CA GLY A 113 0.01 8.11 -7.30
C GLY A 113 -0.49 6.69 -7.61
N GLY A 114 -0.25 5.74 -6.71
CA GLY A 114 -0.77 4.37 -6.81
C GLY A 114 -2.31 4.33 -6.81
N SER A 115 -2.95 5.15 -5.96
CA SER A 115 -4.42 5.29 -5.93
C SER A 115 -4.96 5.94 -7.18
N ALA A 116 -4.29 6.98 -7.68
CA ALA A 116 -4.68 7.66 -8.91
C ALA A 116 -4.58 6.74 -10.14
N MET A 117 -3.58 5.85 -10.18
CA MET A 117 -3.47 4.84 -11.25
C MET A 117 -4.58 3.78 -11.23
N LEU A 118 -5.24 3.55 -10.10
CA LEU A 118 -6.42 2.67 -10.04
C LEU A 118 -7.68 3.32 -10.59
N MET A 119 -7.77 4.65 -10.66
CA MET A 119 -8.97 5.35 -11.14
C MET A 119 -9.36 4.97 -12.57
N PRO A 120 -8.45 4.99 -13.56
CA PRO A 120 -8.78 4.57 -14.93
C PRO A 120 -9.26 3.11 -15.01
N LEU A 121 -8.69 2.23 -14.17
CA LEU A 121 -9.12 0.84 -14.07
C LEU A 121 -10.57 0.76 -13.57
N ARG A 122 -10.91 1.42 -12.47
CA ARG A 122 -12.25 1.47 -11.87
C ARG A 122 -13.27 2.00 -12.87
N THR A 123 -13.02 3.19 -13.38
CA THR A 123 -13.92 3.87 -14.34
C THR A 123 -14.08 3.07 -15.63
N GLY A 124 -12.98 2.45 -16.10
CA GLY A 124 -13.01 1.63 -17.31
C GLY A 124 -13.87 0.38 -17.17
N ILE A 125 -13.75 -0.33 -16.05
CA ILE A 125 -14.55 -1.53 -15.77
C ILE A 125 -16.05 -1.17 -15.72
N ILE A 126 -16.41 -0.12 -15.00
CA ILE A 126 -17.80 0.32 -14.86
C ILE A 126 -18.37 0.78 -16.20
N ARG A 127 -17.58 1.50 -16.99
CA ARG A 127 -17.96 1.89 -18.34
C ARG A 127 -18.25 0.66 -19.22
N ASP A 128 -17.35 -0.31 -19.20
CA ASP A 128 -17.47 -1.51 -20.02
C ASP A 128 -18.71 -2.33 -19.58
N ILE A 129 -18.98 -2.45 -18.27
CA ILE A 129 -20.20 -3.10 -17.75
C ILE A 129 -21.47 -2.36 -18.22
N ARG A 130 -21.48 -1.03 -18.12
CA ARG A 130 -22.64 -0.23 -18.57
C ARG A 130 -22.85 -0.38 -20.07
N GLU A 131 -21.80 -0.42 -20.86
CA GLU A 131 -21.87 -0.63 -22.31
C GLU A 131 -22.44 -2.02 -22.65
N ASP A 132 -22.00 -3.07 -21.95
CA ASP A 132 -22.52 -4.42 -22.15
C ASP A 132 -24.00 -4.54 -21.80
N ILE A 133 -24.44 -3.92 -20.69
CA ILE A 133 -25.85 -3.86 -20.30
C ILE A 133 -26.65 -3.09 -21.34
N TYR A 134 -26.18 -1.93 -21.80
CA TYR A 134 -26.85 -1.11 -22.80
C TYR A 134 -27.02 -1.85 -24.13
N ARG A 135 -25.98 -2.50 -24.63
CA ARG A 135 -26.04 -3.32 -25.86
C ARG A 135 -27.05 -4.45 -25.72
N LYS A 136 -27.13 -5.08 -24.56
CA LYS A 136 -28.08 -6.15 -24.29
C LYS A 136 -29.53 -5.64 -24.30
N ILE A 137 -29.77 -4.48 -23.69
CA ILE A 137 -31.10 -3.84 -23.65
C ILE A 137 -31.58 -3.48 -25.06
N ILE A 138 -30.72 -2.85 -25.88
CA ILE A 138 -31.10 -2.49 -27.26
C ILE A 138 -31.42 -3.72 -28.12
N GLY A 139 -30.80 -4.85 -27.84
CA GLY A 139 -31.06 -6.11 -28.56
C GLY A 139 -32.35 -6.81 -28.16
N LEU A 140 -33.11 -6.30 -27.16
CA LEU A 140 -34.36 -6.91 -26.73
C LEU A 140 -35.54 -6.49 -27.66
N PRO A 141 -36.50 -7.38 -27.92
CA PRO A 141 -37.69 -7.05 -28.73
C PRO A 141 -38.58 -6.03 -28.00
N LEU A 142 -39.27 -5.20 -28.76
CA LEU A 142 -40.20 -4.16 -28.23
C LEU A 142 -41.24 -4.73 -27.26
N SER A 143 -41.69 -5.97 -27.48
CA SER A 143 -42.64 -6.67 -26.61
C SER A 143 -42.12 -6.91 -25.19
N PHE A 144 -40.82 -6.79 -24.97
CA PHE A 144 -40.21 -6.91 -23.65
C PHE A 144 -40.41 -5.66 -22.78
N PHE A 145 -40.62 -4.50 -23.40
CA PHE A 145 -40.74 -3.19 -22.74
C PHE A 145 -42.20 -2.86 -22.36
N SER A 146 -42.71 -3.50 -21.30
CA SER A 146 -43.95 -3.04 -20.64
C SER A 146 -43.66 -1.91 -19.66
N GLU A 147 -44.69 -1.14 -19.23
CA GLU A 147 -44.51 -0.04 -18.28
C GLU A 147 -43.89 -0.50 -16.95
N GLU A 148 -44.28 -1.65 -16.44
CA GLU A 148 -43.75 -2.27 -15.24
C GLU A 148 -42.28 -2.65 -15.39
N ARG A 149 -41.87 -3.19 -16.54
CA ARG A 149 -40.50 -3.59 -16.82
C ARG A 149 -39.55 -2.43 -17.08
N LYS A 150 -40.05 -1.30 -17.59
CA LYS A 150 -39.23 -0.09 -17.76
C LYS A 150 -38.66 0.40 -16.43
N GLY A 151 -39.49 0.43 -15.38
CA GLY A 151 -39.06 0.81 -14.05
C GLY A 151 -37.99 -0.14 -13.49
N ASP A 152 -38.17 -1.45 -13.61
CA ASP A 152 -37.19 -2.46 -13.17
C ASP A 152 -35.86 -2.34 -13.93
N ILE A 153 -35.91 -2.15 -15.26
CA ILE A 153 -34.71 -1.96 -16.08
C ILE A 153 -33.94 -0.70 -15.65
N LEU A 154 -34.64 0.42 -15.44
CA LEU A 154 -34.01 1.68 -14.98
C LEU A 154 -33.34 1.52 -13.61
N THR A 155 -34.01 0.85 -12.69
CA THR A 155 -33.42 0.57 -11.33
C THR A 155 -32.16 -0.29 -11.44
N ARG A 156 -32.20 -1.37 -12.23
CA ARG A 156 -31.03 -2.24 -12.43
C ARG A 156 -29.88 -1.52 -13.09
N VAL A 157 -30.13 -0.70 -14.12
CA VAL A 157 -29.06 0.06 -14.81
C VAL A 157 -28.47 1.15 -13.94
N SER A 158 -29.25 1.74 -13.04
CA SER A 158 -28.79 2.85 -12.19
C SER A 158 -28.31 2.36 -10.83
N THR A 159 -29.15 1.68 -10.06
CA THR A 159 -28.85 1.33 -8.66
C THR A 159 -27.93 0.13 -8.57
N ASP A 160 -28.24 -0.99 -9.26
CA ASP A 160 -27.43 -2.20 -9.16
C ASP A 160 -26.02 -1.97 -9.70
N VAL A 161 -25.84 -1.18 -10.76
CA VAL A 161 -24.52 -0.83 -11.30
C VAL A 161 -23.72 0.03 -10.32
N ASN A 162 -24.37 0.92 -9.57
CA ASN A 162 -23.68 1.71 -8.53
C ASN A 162 -23.25 0.83 -7.33
N GLU A 163 -24.01 -0.18 -6.95
CA GLU A 163 -23.60 -1.16 -5.94
C GLU A 163 -22.41 -2.00 -6.41
N VAL A 164 -22.41 -2.38 -7.69
CA VAL A 164 -21.26 -3.06 -8.31
C VAL A 164 -20.04 -2.15 -8.32
N ASP A 165 -20.17 -0.85 -8.61
CA ASP A 165 -19.08 0.13 -8.56
C ASP A 165 -18.47 0.21 -7.15
N ALA A 166 -19.29 0.34 -6.11
CA ALA A 166 -18.83 0.34 -4.72
C ALA A 166 -18.10 -0.96 -4.35
N SER A 167 -18.63 -2.11 -4.81
CA SER A 167 -18.01 -3.42 -4.59
C SER A 167 -16.67 -3.58 -5.31
N ILE A 168 -16.56 -3.07 -6.54
CA ILE A 168 -15.31 -3.08 -7.31
C ILE A 168 -14.28 -2.19 -6.63
N ASN A 169 -14.66 -1.00 -6.15
CA ASN A 169 -13.76 -0.09 -5.47
C ASN A 169 -13.12 -0.74 -4.23
N SER A 170 -13.93 -1.33 -3.35
CA SER A 170 -13.42 -2.01 -2.16
C SER A 170 -12.60 -3.26 -2.50
N SER A 171 -13.04 -4.05 -3.48
CA SER A 171 -12.36 -5.27 -3.91
C SER A 171 -10.99 -5.00 -4.53
N LEU A 172 -10.84 -3.94 -5.33
CA LEU A 172 -9.55 -3.57 -5.93
C LEU A 172 -8.52 -3.17 -4.87
N ASP A 173 -8.92 -2.39 -3.86
CA ASP A 173 -8.03 -2.05 -2.76
C ASP A 173 -7.65 -3.30 -1.96
N MET A 174 -8.60 -4.19 -1.67
CA MET A 174 -8.36 -5.42 -0.92
C MET A 174 -7.45 -6.41 -1.68
N ILE A 175 -7.63 -6.54 -2.99
CA ILE A 175 -6.90 -7.54 -3.79
C ILE A 175 -5.53 -7.02 -4.24
N ILE A 176 -5.39 -5.72 -4.53
CA ILE A 176 -4.16 -5.16 -5.10
C ILE A 176 -3.29 -4.53 -4.03
N LYS A 177 -3.83 -3.61 -3.22
CA LYS A 177 -3.02 -2.84 -2.26
C LYS A 177 -2.70 -3.62 -0.99
N ASN A 178 -3.72 -4.21 -0.35
CA ASN A 178 -3.54 -4.83 0.96
C ASN A 178 -2.49 -5.96 0.97
N PRO A 179 -2.45 -6.89 -0.02
CA PRO A 179 -1.45 -7.94 -0.04
C PRO A 179 -0.02 -7.40 -0.14
N ILE A 180 0.19 -6.31 -0.89
CA ILE A 180 1.50 -5.68 -1.04
C ILE A 180 1.99 -5.18 0.33
N PHE A 181 1.15 -4.41 1.03
CA PHE A 181 1.51 -3.88 2.35
C PHE A 181 1.71 -4.99 3.37
N ILE A 182 0.83 -6.00 3.39
CA ILE A 182 0.95 -7.16 4.29
C ILE A 182 2.29 -7.88 4.04
N LEU A 183 2.63 -8.20 2.80
CA LEU A 183 3.87 -8.90 2.48
C LEU A 183 5.12 -8.10 2.86
N ILE A 184 5.14 -6.80 2.57
CA ILE A 184 6.29 -5.95 2.89
C ILE A 184 6.42 -5.77 4.40
N TYR A 185 5.33 -5.50 5.13
CA TYR A 185 5.39 -5.30 6.57
C TYR A 185 5.67 -6.59 7.32
N LEU A 186 5.07 -7.72 6.93
CA LEU A 186 5.42 -9.02 7.52
C LEU A 186 6.87 -9.39 7.22
N GLY A 187 7.34 -9.18 5.99
CA GLY A 187 8.74 -9.39 5.64
C GLY A 187 9.67 -8.55 6.51
N THR A 188 9.37 -7.27 6.69
CA THR A 188 10.13 -6.37 7.56
C THR A 188 10.13 -6.84 9.02
N LEU A 189 8.97 -7.24 9.55
CA LEU A 189 8.84 -7.75 10.93
C LEU A 189 9.65 -9.03 11.14
N ILE A 190 9.60 -9.97 10.20
CA ILE A 190 10.37 -11.23 10.26
C ILE A 190 11.87 -10.95 10.30
N ILE A 191 12.34 -9.99 9.49
CA ILE A 191 13.76 -9.61 9.43
C ILE A 191 14.18 -8.92 10.74
N ILE A 192 13.34 -8.08 11.33
CA ILE A 192 13.64 -7.41 12.60
C ILE A 192 13.65 -8.40 13.76
N SER A 193 12.62 -9.24 13.88
CA SER A 193 12.50 -10.27 14.92
C SER A 193 11.42 -11.29 14.55
N TRP A 194 11.86 -12.47 14.16
CA TRP A 194 10.93 -13.57 13.85
C TRP A 194 10.11 -14.01 15.07
N GLN A 195 10.67 -13.91 16.28
CA GLN A 195 9.98 -14.26 17.52
C GLN A 195 8.82 -13.31 17.82
N LEU A 196 9.06 -11.99 17.72
CA LEU A 196 8.00 -10.99 17.88
C LEU A 196 6.93 -11.10 16.80
N THR A 197 7.32 -11.44 15.57
CA THR A 197 6.37 -11.65 14.47
C THR A 197 5.46 -12.84 14.74
N LEU A 198 6.02 -13.95 15.22
CA LEU A 198 5.24 -15.14 15.56
C LEU A 198 4.30 -14.86 16.74
N PHE A 199 4.77 -14.14 17.75
CA PHE A 199 3.95 -13.70 18.87
C PHE A 199 2.77 -12.83 18.38
N THR A 200 3.03 -11.86 17.53
CA THR A 200 2.00 -10.96 16.98
C THR A 200 0.98 -11.74 16.14
N LEU A 201 1.43 -12.67 15.29
CA LEU A 201 0.55 -13.51 14.46
C LEU A 201 -0.33 -14.47 15.29
N THR A 202 0.11 -14.84 16.47
CA THR A 202 -0.69 -15.70 17.37
C THR A 202 -1.64 -14.90 18.24
N VAL A 203 -1.19 -13.78 18.80
CA VAL A 203 -1.97 -12.98 19.76
C VAL A 203 -3.05 -12.13 19.08
N VAL A 204 -2.73 -11.48 17.95
CA VAL A 204 -3.70 -10.60 17.26
C VAL A 204 -4.96 -11.36 16.80
N PRO A 205 -4.90 -12.55 16.17
CA PRO A 205 -6.09 -13.31 15.81
C PRO A 205 -6.90 -13.84 17.03
N LEU A 206 -6.23 -14.02 18.18
CA LEU A 206 -6.92 -14.45 19.41
C LEU A 206 -7.68 -13.32 20.12
N MET A 207 -7.31 -12.06 19.82
CA MET A 207 -7.93 -10.87 20.40
C MET A 207 -9.01 -10.26 19.48
N ALA A 208 -9.12 -10.69 18.24
CA ALA A 208 -10.08 -10.22 17.23
C ALA A 208 -11.36 -11.04 17.20
#